data_03d32276eb705799cd477c33a7a5c463
#
_entry.id   03d32276eb705799cd477c33a7a5c463
#
_cell.length_a   1.000
_cell.length_b   1.000
_cell.length_c   1.000
_cell.angle_alpha   90.00
_cell.angle_beta   90.00
_cell.angle_gamma   90.00
#
_symmetry.space_group_name_H-M   'P 1'
#
loop_
_entity.id
_entity.type
_entity.pdbx_description
1 polymer ?
#
loop_
_entity_poly.entity_id
_entity_poly.type
_entity_poly.pdbx_seq_one_letter_code
_entity_poly.pdbx_strand_id
1 'polypeptide(L)'
;MDEQPRGIDPDDLATTLRVLDELTELPPGHPDIHVVKQATGRMYRKIRKSRRADARRPQQEADAAVLASTATGSPMRIDDETRGIPLVSSAPGAYAGELNNPRGCYICHADYTLVDAFYHWLCPACAAMSHAKRDQRTDLTGRRALLTGGRAKIGMYIALMLLRDGAHLTITTRFPRDAVRRFTELADSPEWIDRLKIVGIDLRDPTQVIALADD
;
A
#
# COMPACT_ATOMS: atom_id res chain seq x y z
N MET A 1 -8.19 14.35 -29.42
CA MET A 1 -9.08 13.83 -30.51
C MET A 1 -10.09 12.93 -29.81
N ASP A 2 -11.28 13.48 -29.54
CA ASP A 2 -12.38 12.72 -28.96
C ASP A 2 -12.95 11.80 -30.05
N GLU A 3 -12.62 10.54 -29.99
CA GLU A 3 -13.25 9.52 -30.81
C GLU A 3 -14.70 9.36 -30.32
N GLN A 4 -15.64 9.95 -31.05
CA GLN A 4 -17.06 9.74 -30.74
C GLN A 4 -17.34 8.22 -30.75
N PRO A 5 -18.01 7.69 -29.71
CA PRO A 5 -18.31 6.26 -29.67
C PRO A 5 -19.10 5.89 -30.93
N ARG A 6 -18.62 4.85 -31.65
CA ARG A 6 -19.32 4.29 -32.81
C ARG A 6 -20.74 3.93 -32.41
N GLY A 7 -21.72 4.57 -33.05
CA GLY A 7 -23.12 4.21 -32.91
C GLY A 7 -23.39 2.83 -33.50
N ILE A 8 -24.55 2.28 -33.19
CA ILE A 8 -25.08 1.07 -33.88
C ILE A 8 -25.52 1.52 -35.27
N ASP A 9 -25.31 0.66 -36.27
CA ASP A 9 -25.81 0.89 -37.62
C ASP A 9 -27.33 1.15 -37.58
N PRO A 10 -27.85 2.19 -38.26
CA PRO A 10 -29.26 2.52 -38.23
C PRO A 10 -30.20 1.39 -38.71
N ASP A 11 -29.77 0.59 -39.71
CA ASP A 11 -30.55 -0.51 -40.22
C ASP A 11 -30.58 -1.70 -39.24
N ASP A 12 -29.46 -1.96 -38.56
CA ASP A 12 -29.39 -2.96 -37.49
C ASP A 12 -30.26 -2.54 -36.30
N LEU A 13 -30.26 -1.23 -35.94
CA LEU A 13 -31.09 -0.70 -34.87
C LEU A 13 -32.60 -0.85 -35.24
N ALA A 14 -32.99 -0.47 -36.47
CA ALA A 14 -34.33 -0.59 -36.92
C ALA A 14 -34.81 -2.05 -36.96
N THR A 15 -33.93 -2.97 -37.42
CA THR A 15 -34.20 -4.41 -37.40
C THR A 15 -34.39 -4.92 -35.98
N THR A 16 -33.53 -4.50 -35.04
CA THR A 16 -33.62 -4.89 -33.63
C THR A 16 -34.96 -4.47 -33.02
N LEU A 17 -35.36 -3.21 -33.24
CA LEU A 17 -36.63 -2.68 -32.74
C LEU A 17 -37.82 -3.45 -33.32
N ARG A 18 -37.84 -3.71 -34.63
CA ARG A 18 -38.87 -4.51 -35.28
C ARG A 18 -38.99 -5.92 -34.68
N VAL A 19 -37.85 -6.60 -34.45
CA VAL A 19 -37.85 -7.94 -33.81
C VAL A 19 -38.40 -7.90 -32.40
N LEU A 20 -38.08 -6.83 -31.62
CA LEU A 20 -38.64 -6.67 -30.29
C LEU A 20 -40.16 -6.47 -30.30
N ASP A 21 -40.70 -5.74 -31.29
CA ASP A 21 -42.12 -5.54 -31.45
C ASP A 21 -42.81 -6.87 -31.86
N GLU A 22 -42.26 -7.61 -32.82
CA GLU A 22 -42.77 -8.93 -33.26
C GLU A 22 -42.83 -9.93 -32.10
N LEU A 23 -41.90 -9.89 -31.15
CA LEU A 23 -41.92 -10.77 -29.97
C LEU A 23 -43.12 -10.53 -29.05
N THR A 24 -43.73 -9.36 -29.10
CA THR A 24 -44.93 -9.05 -28.29
C THR A 24 -46.17 -9.77 -28.80
N GLU A 25 -46.18 -10.16 -30.08
CA GLU A 25 -47.28 -10.88 -30.73
C GLU A 25 -47.18 -12.41 -30.55
N LEU A 26 -46.04 -12.90 -30.02
CA LEU A 26 -45.83 -14.34 -29.82
C LEU A 26 -46.53 -14.85 -28.54
N PRO A 27 -46.90 -16.14 -28.48
CA PRO A 27 -47.43 -16.74 -27.26
C PRO A 27 -46.46 -16.58 -26.07
N PRO A 28 -46.91 -16.33 -24.83
CA PRO A 28 -46.06 -16.04 -23.68
C PRO A 28 -44.99 -17.09 -23.36
N GLY A 29 -45.15 -18.34 -23.81
CA GLY A 29 -44.19 -19.43 -23.60
C GLY A 29 -43.21 -19.66 -24.75
N HIS A 30 -43.19 -18.80 -25.78
CA HIS A 30 -42.33 -19.00 -26.94
C HIS A 30 -40.84 -18.96 -26.58
N PRO A 31 -40.01 -19.90 -27.07
CA PRO A 31 -38.56 -19.96 -26.72
C PRO A 31 -37.80 -18.66 -27.01
N ASP A 32 -38.12 -17.99 -28.12
CA ASP A 32 -37.44 -16.77 -28.55
C ASP A 32 -37.67 -15.63 -27.56
N ILE A 33 -38.86 -15.53 -26.96
CA ILE A 33 -39.11 -14.55 -25.87
C ILE A 33 -38.14 -14.77 -24.71
N HIS A 34 -37.89 -16.03 -24.34
CA HIS A 34 -36.96 -16.33 -23.23
C HIS A 34 -35.54 -15.91 -23.55
N VAL A 35 -35.05 -16.19 -24.76
CA VAL A 35 -33.70 -15.82 -25.22
C VAL A 35 -33.52 -14.31 -25.22
N VAL A 36 -34.45 -13.56 -25.80
CA VAL A 36 -34.37 -12.11 -25.90
C VAL A 36 -34.51 -11.43 -24.53
N LYS A 37 -35.44 -11.93 -23.70
CA LYS A 37 -35.59 -11.47 -22.31
C LYS A 37 -34.29 -11.62 -21.49
N GLN A 38 -33.58 -12.74 -21.66
CA GLN A 38 -32.27 -12.90 -20.99
C GLN A 38 -31.22 -11.96 -21.55
N ALA A 39 -31.17 -11.77 -22.88
CA ALA A 39 -30.20 -10.89 -23.54
C ALA A 39 -30.40 -9.42 -23.12
N THR A 40 -31.64 -8.92 -23.23
CA THR A 40 -32.01 -7.57 -22.83
C THR A 40 -31.81 -7.33 -21.33
N GLY A 41 -32.12 -8.32 -20.49
CA GLY A 41 -31.86 -8.26 -19.05
C GLY A 41 -30.36 -8.19 -18.71
N ARG A 42 -29.51 -8.92 -19.46
CA ARG A 42 -28.03 -8.78 -19.29
C ARG A 42 -27.52 -7.40 -19.73
N MET A 43 -27.99 -6.92 -20.89
CA MET A 43 -27.69 -5.60 -21.42
C MET A 43 -28.07 -4.50 -20.41
N TYR A 44 -29.31 -4.52 -19.93
CA TYR A 44 -29.79 -3.53 -18.97
C TYR A 44 -28.95 -3.51 -17.67
N ARG A 45 -28.64 -4.70 -17.12
CA ARG A 45 -27.79 -4.80 -15.92
C ARG A 45 -26.39 -4.23 -16.17
N LYS A 46 -25.79 -4.49 -17.34
CA LYS A 46 -24.47 -3.99 -17.72
C LYS A 46 -24.48 -2.46 -17.83
N ILE A 47 -25.47 -1.89 -18.55
CA ILE A 47 -25.61 -0.43 -18.68
C ILE A 47 -25.82 0.23 -17.33
N ARG A 48 -26.69 -0.32 -16.49
CA ARG A 48 -26.95 0.20 -15.14
C ARG A 48 -25.70 0.17 -14.27
N LYS A 49 -24.90 -0.91 -14.35
CA LYS A 49 -23.62 -1.04 -13.63
C LYS A 49 -22.61 -0.01 -14.11
N SER A 50 -22.47 0.19 -15.43
CA SER A 50 -21.60 1.20 -16.02
C SER A 50 -21.98 2.62 -15.56
N ARG A 51 -23.24 3.00 -15.71
CA ARG A 51 -23.73 4.32 -15.28
C ARG A 51 -23.46 4.61 -13.79
N ARG A 52 -23.61 3.58 -12.92
CA ARG A 52 -23.31 3.72 -11.50
C ARG A 52 -21.83 3.86 -11.24
N ALA A 53 -20.97 3.15 -11.98
CA ALA A 53 -19.53 3.30 -11.89
C ALA A 53 -19.09 4.69 -12.37
N ASP A 54 -19.62 5.15 -13.50
CA ASP A 54 -19.31 6.47 -14.05
C ASP A 54 -19.73 7.60 -13.09
N ALA A 55 -20.91 7.50 -12.47
CA ALA A 55 -21.36 8.48 -11.48
C ALA A 55 -20.50 8.53 -10.21
N ARG A 56 -19.84 7.42 -9.84
CA ARG A 56 -18.95 7.35 -8.67
C ARG A 56 -17.50 7.70 -8.98
N ARG A 57 -17.13 7.67 -10.26
CA ARG A 57 -15.74 7.88 -10.69
C ARG A 57 -15.13 9.18 -10.18
N PRO A 58 -15.77 10.36 -10.29
CA PRO A 58 -15.17 11.61 -9.81
C PRO A 58 -14.85 11.59 -8.32
N GLN A 59 -15.73 11.00 -7.48
CA GLN A 59 -15.47 10.86 -6.05
C GLN A 59 -14.31 9.90 -5.77
N GLN A 60 -14.23 8.78 -6.49
CA GLN A 60 -13.14 7.82 -6.35
C GLN A 60 -11.80 8.41 -6.78
N GLU A 61 -11.79 9.20 -7.85
CA GLU A 61 -10.59 9.90 -8.33
C GLU A 61 -10.14 10.97 -7.33
N ALA A 62 -11.07 11.72 -6.75
CA ALA A 62 -10.77 12.68 -5.69
C ALA A 62 -10.19 11.99 -4.45
N ASP A 63 -10.81 10.91 -3.98
CA ASP A 63 -10.31 10.12 -2.85
C ASP A 63 -8.91 9.52 -3.15
N ALA A 64 -8.71 9.02 -4.37
CA ALA A 64 -7.42 8.51 -4.80
C ALA A 64 -6.33 9.59 -4.83
N ALA A 65 -6.66 10.82 -5.25
CA ALA A 65 -5.74 11.94 -5.25
C ALA A 65 -5.32 12.34 -3.81
N VAL A 66 -6.26 12.36 -2.87
CA VAL A 66 -5.95 12.59 -1.44
C VAL A 66 -4.97 11.53 -0.93
N LEU A 67 -5.24 10.26 -1.19
CA LEU A 67 -4.37 9.16 -0.74
C LEU A 67 -2.98 9.21 -1.40
N ALA A 68 -2.92 9.54 -2.69
CA ALA A 68 -1.67 9.64 -3.44
C ALA A 68 -0.79 10.82 -2.98
N SER A 69 -1.35 11.83 -2.35
CA SER A 69 -0.59 12.95 -1.79
C SER A 69 0.09 12.63 -0.45
N THR A 70 -0.28 11.53 0.21
CA THR A 70 0.34 11.11 1.47
C THR A 70 1.72 10.48 1.26
N ALA A 71 2.58 10.54 2.28
CA ALA A 71 3.91 9.95 2.20
C ALA A 71 3.89 8.44 1.92
N THR A 72 3.01 7.69 2.60
CA THR A 72 2.90 6.23 2.44
C THR A 72 2.00 5.79 1.29
N GLY A 73 1.16 6.65 0.76
CA GLY A 73 0.24 6.37 -0.35
C GLY A 73 0.74 6.85 -1.72
N SER A 74 1.80 7.64 -1.76
CA SER A 74 2.34 8.18 -2.99
C SER A 74 2.78 7.07 -3.96
N PRO A 75 2.37 7.13 -5.22
CA PRO A 75 2.85 6.19 -6.25
C PRO A 75 4.34 6.41 -6.59
N MET A 76 4.88 7.58 -6.23
CA MET A 76 6.28 7.96 -6.44
C MET A 76 7.18 7.62 -5.25
N ARG A 77 6.62 7.04 -4.16
CA ARG A 77 7.40 6.65 -3.00
C ARG A 77 8.49 5.65 -3.38
N ILE A 78 9.68 5.86 -2.86
CA ILE A 78 10.78 4.91 -2.98
C ILE A 78 10.80 4.11 -1.67
N ASP A 79 10.43 2.83 -1.74
CA ASP A 79 10.48 1.91 -0.60
C ASP A 79 11.92 1.42 -0.37
N ASP A 80 12.89 2.33 -0.36
CA ASP A 80 14.29 2.05 -0.04
C ASP A 80 14.79 2.99 1.07
N GLU A 81 14.11 2.93 2.19
CA GLU A 81 14.46 3.68 3.39
C GLU A 81 15.86 3.27 3.90
N THR A 82 16.38 2.13 3.49
CA THR A 82 17.74 1.69 3.84
C THR A 82 18.83 2.56 3.21
N ARG A 83 18.48 3.43 2.29
CA ARG A 83 19.34 4.49 1.74
C ARG A 83 19.19 5.83 2.46
N GLY A 84 18.38 5.88 3.52
CA GLY A 84 18.10 7.12 4.22
C GLY A 84 17.21 8.09 3.44
N ILE A 85 16.50 7.61 2.40
CA ILE A 85 15.55 8.43 1.64
C ILE A 85 14.24 8.48 2.45
N PRO A 86 13.86 9.66 2.98
CA PRO A 86 12.64 9.77 3.76
C PRO A 86 11.41 9.65 2.84
N LEU A 87 10.35 9.03 3.36
CA LEU A 87 9.03 9.12 2.74
C LEU A 87 8.49 10.53 2.95
N VAL A 88 8.18 11.23 1.85
CA VAL A 88 7.73 12.61 1.88
C VAL A 88 6.30 12.70 1.35
N SER A 89 5.46 13.45 2.07
CA SER A 89 4.13 13.83 1.61
C SER A 89 4.21 15.04 0.66
N SER A 90 3.37 15.07 -0.35
CA SER A 90 3.13 16.28 -1.16
C SER A 90 2.02 17.16 -0.59
N ALA A 91 1.35 16.73 0.47
CA ALA A 91 0.35 17.52 1.16
C ALA A 91 0.99 18.71 1.90
N PRO A 92 0.38 19.92 1.84
CA PRO A 92 0.98 21.13 2.40
C PRO A 92 0.92 21.23 3.95
N GLY A 93 0.23 20.31 4.62
CA GLY A 93 0.00 20.36 6.07
C GLY A 93 -0.01 18.99 6.74
N ALA A 94 -0.52 18.94 7.96
CA ALA A 94 -0.61 17.71 8.75
C ALA A 94 -1.60 16.69 8.18
N TYR A 95 -2.54 17.13 7.34
CA TYR A 95 -3.55 16.30 6.71
C TYR A 95 -3.50 16.43 5.19
N ALA A 96 -3.69 15.32 4.51
CA ALA A 96 -3.72 15.26 3.04
C ALA A 96 -5.07 15.74 2.46
N GLY A 97 -6.15 15.63 3.24
CA GLY A 97 -7.49 16.04 2.85
C GLY A 97 -8.56 15.13 3.44
N GLU A 98 -9.79 15.34 2.98
CA GLU A 98 -10.94 14.52 3.37
C GLU A 98 -11.39 13.62 2.22
N LEU A 99 -11.79 12.40 2.55
CA LEU A 99 -12.35 11.41 1.62
C LEU A 99 -13.86 11.61 1.52
N ASN A 100 -14.39 11.42 0.32
CA ASN A 100 -15.84 11.33 0.10
C ASN A 100 -16.41 10.02 0.67
N ASN A 101 -15.63 8.95 0.63
CA ASN A 101 -16.02 7.65 1.15
C ASN A 101 -15.18 7.31 2.38
N PRO A 102 -15.81 7.05 3.56
CA PRO A 102 -15.08 6.65 4.75
C PRO A 102 -14.26 5.38 4.54
N ARG A 103 -13.14 5.28 5.25
CA ARG A 103 -12.26 4.10 5.26
C ARG A 103 -12.07 3.59 6.68
N GLY A 104 -12.00 2.26 6.84
CA GLY A 104 -11.64 1.65 8.11
C GLY A 104 -10.16 1.84 8.45
N CYS A 105 -9.86 2.29 9.65
CA CYS A 105 -8.51 2.41 10.18
C CYS A 105 -7.85 1.04 10.34
N TYR A 106 -6.61 0.89 9.91
CA TYR A 106 -5.87 -0.37 10.00
C TYR A 106 -5.63 -0.84 11.46
N ILE A 107 -5.53 0.07 12.42
CA ILE A 107 -5.25 -0.25 13.83
C ILE A 107 -6.54 -0.47 14.62
N CYS A 108 -7.45 0.51 14.64
CA CYS A 108 -8.63 0.48 15.51
C CYS A 108 -9.93 0.11 14.78
N HIS A 109 -9.90 -0.04 13.48
CA HIS A 109 -11.03 -0.36 12.58
C HIS A 109 -12.16 0.69 12.56
N ALA A 110 -12.02 1.81 13.28
CA ALA A 110 -12.97 2.92 13.19
C ALA A 110 -12.93 3.56 11.79
N ASP A 111 -14.09 3.93 11.28
CA ASP A 111 -14.19 4.66 10.02
C ASP A 111 -13.65 6.09 10.17
N TYR A 112 -12.97 6.58 9.13
CA TYR A 112 -12.44 7.94 9.06
C TYR A 112 -12.53 8.49 7.65
N THR A 113 -12.61 9.82 7.53
CA THR A 113 -12.55 10.57 6.27
C THR A 113 -11.34 11.49 6.21
N LEU A 114 -10.91 12.06 7.34
CA LEU A 114 -9.75 12.93 7.42
C LEU A 114 -8.47 12.10 7.36
N VAL A 115 -7.63 12.35 6.36
CA VAL A 115 -6.43 11.56 6.06
C VAL A 115 -5.18 12.27 6.56
N ASP A 116 -4.39 11.60 7.40
CA ASP A 116 -3.07 12.07 7.83
C ASP A 116 -2.12 12.20 6.63
N ALA A 117 -1.30 13.26 6.60
CA ALA A 117 -0.39 13.51 5.48
C ALA A 117 0.68 12.43 5.31
N PHE A 118 1.00 11.66 6.35
CA PHE A 118 1.96 10.58 6.29
C PHE A 118 1.26 9.22 6.16
N TYR A 119 0.33 8.89 7.08
CA TYR A 119 -0.27 7.55 7.22
C TYR A 119 -1.65 7.45 6.56
N HIS A 120 -1.72 7.07 5.30
CA HIS A 120 -3.00 6.96 4.58
C HIS A 120 -3.94 5.82 5.04
N TRP A 121 -3.47 4.90 5.88
CA TRP A 121 -4.26 3.77 6.41
C TRP A 121 -4.74 3.97 7.84
N LEU A 122 -4.45 5.10 8.47
CA LEU A 122 -4.77 5.34 9.87
C LEU A 122 -5.77 6.49 10.03
N CYS A 123 -6.68 6.34 10.99
CA CYS A 123 -7.49 7.48 11.44
C CYS A 123 -6.59 8.52 12.14
N PRO A 124 -7.01 9.78 12.28
CA PRO A 124 -6.19 10.84 12.88
C PRO A 124 -5.63 10.49 14.27
N ALA A 125 -6.41 9.84 15.14
CA ALA A 125 -5.97 9.44 16.47
C ALA A 125 -4.85 8.38 16.42
N CYS A 126 -4.99 7.35 15.58
CA CYS A 126 -3.97 6.31 15.41
C CYS A 126 -2.73 6.86 14.69
N ALA A 127 -2.90 7.79 13.75
CA ALA A 127 -1.80 8.47 13.10
C ALA A 127 -0.99 9.32 14.10
N ALA A 128 -1.66 10.12 14.95
CA ALA A 128 -1.00 10.90 16.01
C ALA A 128 -0.22 10.01 16.99
N MET A 129 -0.79 8.87 17.41
CA MET A 129 -0.09 7.88 18.23
C MET A 129 1.14 7.32 17.50
N SER A 130 1.02 7.01 16.21
CA SER A 130 2.13 6.47 15.40
C SER A 130 3.23 7.49 15.19
N HIS A 131 2.90 8.77 14.96
CA HIS A 131 3.87 9.86 14.91
C HIS A 131 4.62 10.01 16.25
N ALA A 132 3.91 10.04 17.38
CA ALA A 132 4.53 10.11 18.70
C ALA A 132 5.47 8.93 18.98
N LYS A 133 5.16 7.73 18.47
CA LYS A 133 6.00 6.54 18.63
C LYS A 133 7.20 6.52 17.69
N ARG A 134 7.06 7.08 16.49
CA ARG A 134 8.08 7.03 15.44
C ARG A 134 9.41 7.66 15.87
N ASP A 135 9.32 8.76 16.61
CA ASP A 135 10.47 9.55 17.02
C ASP A 135 10.88 9.32 18.49
N GLN A 136 10.27 8.31 19.15
CA GLN A 136 10.66 7.94 20.50
C GLN A 136 12.07 7.40 20.52
N ARG A 137 12.87 7.92 21.46
CA ARG A 137 14.25 7.51 21.70
C ARG A 137 14.38 7.04 23.14
N THR A 138 15.36 6.18 23.38
CA THR A 138 15.67 5.69 24.71
C THR A 138 17.18 5.50 24.84
N ASP A 139 17.73 5.65 26.04
CA ASP A 139 19.14 5.37 26.28
C ASP A 139 19.36 3.86 26.46
N LEU A 140 20.09 3.27 25.52
CA LEU A 140 20.50 1.87 25.53
C LEU A 140 22.00 1.70 25.77
N THR A 141 22.68 2.73 26.28
CA THR A 141 24.11 2.67 26.59
C THR A 141 24.42 1.48 27.50
N GLY A 142 25.43 0.68 27.14
CA GLY A 142 25.81 -0.54 27.85
C GLY A 142 24.87 -1.75 27.64
N ARG A 143 23.78 -1.61 26.92
CA ARG A 143 22.91 -2.74 26.57
C ARG A 143 23.44 -3.49 25.37
N ARG A 144 23.25 -4.80 25.36
CA ARG A 144 23.57 -5.68 24.22
C ARG A 144 22.30 -6.18 23.57
N ALA A 145 22.27 -6.17 22.24
CA ALA A 145 21.14 -6.66 21.44
C ALA A 145 21.63 -7.62 20.36
N LEU A 146 20.84 -8.67 20.11
CA LEU A 146 21.01 -9.56 18.98
C LEU A 146 19.81 -9.38 18.04
N LEU A 147 20.08 -9.10 16.79
CA LEU A 147 19.06 -8.93 15.77
C LEU A 147 19.28 -9.87 14.60
N THR A 148 18.33 -10.74 14.35
CA THR A 148 18.37 -11.62 13.17
C THR A 148 17.92 -10.86 11.92
N GLY A 149 18.70 -10.95 10.84
CA GLY A 149 18.33 -10.34 9.55
C GLY A 149 18.51 -8.82 9.44
N GLY A 150 19.38 -8.19 10.24
CA GLY A 150 19.56 -6.75 10.34
C GLY A 150 20.11 -6.01 9.11
N ARG A 151 20.39 -6.67 7.98
CA ARG A 151 21.11 -6.08 6.84
C ARG A 151 20.32 -5.08 6.00
N ALA A 152 19.00 -5.24 5.87
CA ALA A 152 18.18 -4.48 4.93
C ALA A 152 16.74 -4.31 5.41
N LYS A 153 16.02 -3.35 4.83
CA LYS A 153 14.60 -3.08 5.09
C LYS A 153 14.32 -2.90 6.59
N ILE A 154 13.24 -3.48 7.10
CA ILE A 154 12.80 -3.38 8.50
C ILE A 154 13.92 -3.71 9.48
N GLY A 155 14.68 -4.78 9.22
CA GLY A 155 15.79 -5.18 10.09
C GLY A 155 16.90 -4.11 10.18
N MET A 156 17.23 -3.45 9.08
CA MET A 156 18.23 -2.36 9.10
C MET A 156 17.72 -1.14 9.87
N TYR A 157 16.42 -0.82 9.77
CA TYR A 157 15.83 0.25 10.59
C TYR A 157 15.92 -0.03 12.07
N ILE A 158 15.55 -1.24 12.49
CA ILE A 158 15.66 -1.66 13.89
C ILE A 158 17.13 -1.58 14.34
N ALA A 159 18.06 -2.05 13.51
CA ALA A 159 19.48 -1.98 13.80
C ALA A 159 19.96 -0.55 14.02
N LEU A 160 19.58 0.39 13.13
CA LEU A 160 19.95 1.80 13.23
C LEU A 160 19.34 2.48 14.46
N MET A 161 18.08 2.17 14.80
CA MET A 161 17.47 2.69 16.02
C MET A 161 18.25 2.24 17.26
N LEU A 162 18.56 0.95 17.39
CA LEU A 162 19.31 0.40 18.51
C LEU A 162 20.71 1.00 18.63
N LEU A 163 21.44 1.12 17.50
CA LEU A 163 22.78 1.70 17.47
C LEU A 163 22.80 3.19 17.84
N ARG A 164 21.85 3.96 17.27
CA ARG A 164 21.69 5.39 17.56
C ARG A 164 21.25 5.66 18.98
N ASP A 165 20.57 4.70 19.62
CA ASP A 165 20.19 4.72 21.03
C ASP A 165 21.30 4.21 21.98
N GLY A 166 22.48 3.85 21.45
CA GLY A 166 23.67 3.54 22.26
C GLY A 166 23.92 2.04 22.50
N ALA A 167 23.09 1.13 21.97
CA ALA A 167 23.28 -0.30 22.18
C ALA A 167 24.52 -0.85 21.46
N HIS A 168 25.14 -1.89 22.06
CA HIS A 168 26.02 -2.81 21.34
C HIS A 168 25.17 -3.83 20.60
N LEU A 169 25.27 -3.85 19.28
CA LEU A 169 24.39 -4.66 18.45
C LEU A 169 25.15 -5.74 17.68
N THR A 170 24.70 -6.97 17.80
CA THR A 170 25.11 -8.07 16.91
C THR A 170 23.98 -8.31 15.91
N ILE A 171 24.27 -8.22 14.61
CA ILE A 171 23.32 -8.61 13.56
C ILE A 171 23.77 -9.91 12.88
N THR A 172 22.82 -10.72 12.48
CA THR A 172 23.09 -11.91 11.66
C THR A 172 22.64 -11.69 10.23
N THR A 173 23.40 -12.21 9.27
CA THR A 173 23.05 -12.13 7.84
C THR A 173 23.79 -13.18 7.02
N ARG A 174 23.18 -13.64 5.93
CA ARG A 174 23.84 -14.47 4.92
C ARG A 174 24.81 -13.69 4.01
N PHE A 175 24.75 -12.35 4.06
CA PHE A 175 25.51 -11.45 3.19
C PHE A 175 26.31 -10.41 4.00
N PRO A 176 27.33 -10.83 4.78
CA PRO A 176 28.04 -9.93 5.69
C PRO A 176 28.76 -8.78 4.98
N ARG A 177 29.34 -9.02 3.80
CA ARG A 177 30.02 -7.97 3.03
C ARG A 177 29.07 -6.85 2.58
N ASP A 178 27.85 -7.19 2.14
CA ASP A 178 26.84 -6.20 1.78
C ASP A 178 26.32 -5.46 3.01
N ALA A 179 26.21 -6.13 4.16
CA ALA A 179 25.86 -5.48 5.40
C ALA A 179 26.92 -4.43 5.79
N VAL A 180 28.20 -4.79 5.82
CA VAL A 180 29.29 -3.85 6.10
C VAL A 180 29.18 -2.61 5.22
N ARG A 181 29.10 -2.80 3.89
CA ARG A 181 28.98 -1.71 2.93
C ARG A 181 27.81 -0.78 3.27
N ARG A 182 26.61 -1.33 3.50
CA ARG A 182 25.40 -0.54 3.79
C ARG A 182 25.50 0.28 5.07
N PHE A 183 26.07 -0.28 6.12
CA PHE A 183 26.23 0.45 7.39
C PHE A 183 27.34 1.50 7.33
N THR A 184 28.46 1.21 6.65
CA THR A 184 29.58 2.17 6.53
C THR A 184 29.30 3.33 5.58
N GLU A 185 28.37 3.17 4.61
CA GLU A 185 27.97 4.24 3.69
C GLU A 185 27.06 5.30 4.32
N LEU A 186 26.57 5.09 5.55
CA LEU A 186 25.73 6.06 6.24
C LEU A 186 26.56 7.19 6.83
N ALA A 187 26.07 8.42 6.69
CA ALA A 187 26.81 9.62 7.11
C ALA A 187 27.11 9.65 8.62
N ASP A 188 26.22 9.08 9.45
CA ASP A 188 26.36 9.00 10.90
C ASP A 188 27.06 7.72 11.40
N SER A 189 27.55 6.89 10.49
CA SER A 189 28.20 5.63 10.85
C SER A 189 29.39 5.76 11.80
N PRO A 190 30.24 6.81 11.72
CA PRO A 190 31.35 6.98 12.67
C PRO A 190 30.93 7.08 14.14
N GLU A 191 29.69 7.46 14.43
CA GLU A 191 29.20 7.64 15.81
C GLU A 191 28.87 6.32 16.52
N TRP A 192 28.67 5.23 15.75
CA TRP A 192 28.14 3.97 16.32
C TRP A 192 28.71 2.69 15.69
N ILE A 193 29.53 2.76 14.64
CA ILE A 193 29.98 1.56 13.89
C ILE A 193 30.83 0.62 14.75
N ASP A 194 31.55 1.13 15.74
CA ASP A 194 32.34 0.37 16.70
C ASP A 194 31.49 -0.51 17.65
N ARG A 195 30.20 -0.19 17.77
CA ARG A 195 29.23 -0.97 18.55
C ARG A 195 28.47 -2.01 17.71
N LEU A 196 28.79 -2.15 16.41
CA LEU A 196 28.13 -3.10 15.50
C LEU A 196 29.01 -4.32 15.24
N LYS A 197 28.55 -5.51 15.63
CA LYS A 197 29.11 -6.82 15.22
C LYS A 197 28.24 -7.42 14.11
N ILE A 198 28.84 -7.79 12.99
CA ILE A 198 28.13 -8.43 11.86
C ILE A 198 28.60 -9.89 11.76
N VAL A 199 27.65 -10.82 11.91
CA VAL A 199 27.91 -12.26 11.86
C VAL A 199 27.34 -12.83 10.57
N GLY A 200 28.20 -13.43 9.75
CA GLY A 200 27.80 -14.16 8.55
C GLY A 200 27.31 -15.55 8.90
N ILE A 201 25.99 -15.79 8.78
CA ILE A 201 25.37 -17.04 9.19
C ILE A 201 24.11 -17.31 8.34
N ASP A 202 23.85 -18.58 8.03
CA ASP A 202 22.55 -19.04 7.56
C ASP A 202 21.76 -19.66 8.73
N LEU A 203 20.72 -18.98 9.20
CA LEU A 203 19.90 -19.44 10.32
C LEU A 203 19.07 -20.71 10.02
N ARG A 204 19.11 -21.20 8.78
CA ARG A 204 18.53 -22.51 8.42
C ARG A 204 19.46 -23.68 8.74
N ASP A 205 20.72 -23.40 9.05
CA ASP A 205 21.70 -24.40 9.48
C ASP A 205 21.79 -24.42 11.01
N PRO A 206 21.24 -25.45 11.68
CA PRO A 206 21.27 -25.56 13.13
C PRO A 206 22.67 -25.57 13.73
N THR A 207 23.65 -26.11 13.00
CA THR A 207 25.03 -26.19 13.47
C THR A 207 25.65 -24.81 13.64
N GLN A 208 25.40 -23.92 12.66
CA GLN A 208 25.85 -22.54 12.73
C GLN A 208 25.12 -21.75 13.83
N VAL A 209 23.82 -22.05 14.07
CA VAL A 209 23.05 -21.41 15.14
C VAL A 209 23.57 -21.81 16.52
N ILE A 210 23.88 -23.07 16.73
CA ILE A 210 24.47 -23.56 17.97
C ILE A 210 25.83 -22.87 18.20
N ALA A 211 26.70 -22.87 17.22
CA ALA A 211 28.00 -22.23 17.32
C ALA A 211 27.90 -20.73 17.66
N LEU A 212 26.90 -20.02 17.09
CA LEU A 212 26.65 -18.62 17.43
C LEU A 212 26.18 -18.43 18.88
N ALA A 213 25.45 -19.41 19.43
CA ALA A 213 24.94 -19.32 20.80
C ALA A 213 26.03 -19.59 21.85
N ASP A 214 27.07 -20.32 21.47
CA ASP A 214 28.21 -20.68 22.34
C ASP A 214 29.30 -19.60 22.34
N ASP A 215 29.29 -18.61 21.38
CA ASP A 215 30.25 -17.52 21.18
C ASP A 215 29.81 -16.21 21.93
#